data_f03d0568e76c418923c96f10d07d1cce
#
_entry.id   f03d0568e76c418923c96f10d07d1cce
#
_cell.length_a   1.000
_cell.length_b   1.000
_cell.length_c   1.000
_cell.angle_alpha   90.00
_cell.angle_beta   90.00
_cell.angle_gamma   90.00
#
_symmetry.space_group_name_H-M   'P 1'
#
loop_
_entity.id
_entity.type
_entity.pdbx_description
1 polymer ?
#
loop_
_entity_poly.entity_id
_entity_poly.type
_entity_poly.pdbx_seq_one_letter_code
_entity_poly.pdbx_strand_id
1 'polypeptide(L)'
;MVIMAETQNLLLFRKWDLSDVEIKDPGLKTVISLRKVVYPHTFGSSALKKFNKAEVNIVERLANKLMHFGKKYAKNTGRMGGKKARTMNVVKAAFEIIHLKTGKNPIEILVRAIEHSSPNEDTTRIVYGGTAYHVSVDVSPLRRVDLALRFISDGVKESSFSNPKSMEEYLAEHLISAAAND
;
A
#
# COMPACT_ATOMS: atom_id res chain seq x y z
N MET A 1 1.60 18.08 39.82
CA MET A 1 0.54 18.50 38.89
C MET A 1 0.91 17.90 37.53
N VAL A 2 0.42 16.67 37.28
CA VAL A 2 0.71 15.94 36.04
C VAL A 2 -0.24 16.51 35.01
N ILE A 3 0.32 17.20 34.00
CA ILE A 3 -0.42 17.66 32.83
C ILE A 3 -0.78 16.36 32.04
N MET A 4 -2.02 15.94 32.17
CA MET A 4 -2.58 14.92 31.26
C MET A 4 -2.50 15.52 29.86
N ALA A 5 -1.55 15.04 29.07
CA ALA A 5 -1.48 15.35 27.66
C ALA A 5 -2.77 14.80 27.03
N GLU A 6 -3.68 15.70 26.68
CA GLU A 6 -4.80 15.37 25.81
C GLU A 6 -4.25 14.61 24.62
N THR A 7 -4.64 13.36 24.48
CA THR A 7 -4.37 12.56 23.28
C THR A 7 -5.12 13.22 22.12
N GLN A 8 -4.50 14.23 21.52
CA GLN A 8 -5.02 14.83 20.31
C GLN A 8 -5.26 13.69 19.32
N ASN A 9 -6.48 13.53 18.86
CA ASN A 9 -6.83 12.58 17.83
C ASN A 9 -6.07 12.96 16.54
N LEU A 10 -4.89 12.35 16.35
CA LEU A 10 -4.06 12.59 15.19
C LEU A 10 -4.72 11.93 13.97
N LEU A 11 -5.41 12.76 13.17
CA LEU A 11 -6.07 12.34 11.94
C LEU A 11 -5.07 12.31 10.78
N LEU A 12 -5.08 11.25 10.01
CA LEU A 12 -4.30 11.14 8.77
C LEU A 12 -4.75 12.23 7.79
N PHE A 13 -3.79 12.98 7.24
CA PHE A 13 -4.02 14.16 6.41
C PHE A 13 -5.01 15.18 7.02
N ARG A 14 -5.18 15.18 8.35
CA ARG A 14 -6.14 15.98 9.11
C ARG A 14 -7.62 15.69 8.76
N LYS A 15 -7.92 14.51 8.20
CA LYS A 15 -9.26 14.14 7.73
C LYS A 15 -9.75 12.79 8.25
N TRP A 16 -8.90 11.75 8.29
CA TRP A 16 -9.33 10.38 8.56
C TRP A 16 -8.72 9.80 9.82
N ASP A 17 -9.54 9.10 10.61
CA ASP A 17 -9.08 8.37 11.79
C ASP A 17 -8.58 6.97 11.39
N LEU A 18 -7.51 6.53 12.05
CA LEU A 18 -6.94 5.20 11.90
C LEU A 18 -7.38 4.24 13.00
N SER A 19 -8.08 4.73 14.05
CA SER A 19 -8.42 3.93 15.23
C SER A 19 -9.46 2.87 14.94
N ASP A 20 -10.41 3.17 14.05
CA ASP A 20 -11.59 2.35 13.79
C ASP A 20 -11.34 1.29 12.71
N VAL A 21 -10.12 1.22 12.19
CA VAL A 21 -9.78 0.30 11.10
C VAL A 21 -9.31 -1.03 11.67
N GLU A 22 -10.09 -2.08 11.45
CA GLU A 22 -9.75 -3.44 11.85
C GLU A 22 -9.12 -4.24 10.70
N ILE A 23 -8.05 -4.98 11.02
CA ILE A 23 -7.41 -5.92 10.13
C ILE A 23 -7.98 -7.30 10.42
N LYS A 24 -8.66 -7.91 9.43
CA LYS A 24 -9.33 -9.21 9.57
C LYS A 24 -8.36 -10.38 9.50
N ASP A 25 -7.36 -10.33 8.60
CA ASP A 25 -6.37 -11.39 8.47
C ASP A 25 -5.38 -11.34 9.64
N PRO A 26 -5.39 -12.36 10.54
CA PRO A 26 -4.48 -12.41 11.69
C PRO A 26 -3.00 -12.47 11.27
N GLY A 27 -2.70 -13.05 10.11
CA GLY A 27 -1.34 -13.11 9.56
C GLY A 27 -0.79 -11.75 9.17
N LEU A 28 -1.64 -10.81 8.75
CA LEU A 28 -1.24 -9.48 8.31
C LEU A 28 -1.26 -8.44 9.45
N LYS A 29 -1.94 -8.75 10.56
CA LYS A 29 -2.10 -7.83 11.69
C LYS A 29 -0.78 -7.33 12.28
N THR A 30 0.24 -8.16 12.29
CA THR A 30 1.58 -7.81 12.79
C THR A 30 2.44 -7.02 11.82
N VAL A 31 2.03 -6.95 10.54
CA VAL A 31 2.84 -6.40 9.44
C VAL A 31 2.24 -5.12 8.86
N ILE A 32 0.94 -4.93 9.02
CA ILE A 32 0.26 -3.69 8.61
C ILE A 32 0.26 -2.73 9.80
N SER A 33 1.03 -1.65 9.69
CA SER A 33 1.07 -0.61 10.72
C SER A 33 0.07 0.50 10.40
N LEU A 34 -0.86 0.71 11.33
CA LEU A 34 -1.84 1.80 11.33
C LEU A 34 -1.45 2.89 12.36
N ARG A 35 -0.15 3.17 12.47
CA ARG A 35 0.36 4.18 13.41
C ARG A 35 -0.28 5.54 13.13
N LYS A 36 -0.81 6.18 14.17
CA LYS A 36 -1.42 7.51 14.08
C LYS A 36 -0.38 8.56 13.74
N VAL A 37 -0.49 9.14 12.56
CA VAL A 37 0.38 10.22 12.07
C VAL A 37 -0.44 11.15 11.18
N VAL A 38 -0.17 12.44 11.26
CA VAL A 38 -0.84 13.43 10.39
C VAL A 38 -0.34 13.32 8.95
N TYR A 39 0.97 13.16 8.78
CA TYR A 39 1.59 12.99 7.47
C TYR A 39 2.60 11.84 7.55
N PRO A 40 2.33 10.70 6.88
CA PRO A 40 3.17 9.52 6.99
C PRO A 40 4.49 9.68 6.21
N HIS A 41 5.55 9.98 6.93
CA HIS A 41 6.89 10.11 6.36
C HIS A 41 7.96 9.72 7.40
N THR A 42 8.73 8.68 7.12
CA THR A 42 9.77 8.14 8.02
C THR A 42 11.19 8.60 7.67
N PHE A 43 11.36 9.42 6.63
CA PHE A 43 12.67 9.90 6.15
C PHE A 43 13.73 8.79 5.94
N GLY A 44 13.28 7.56 5.64
CA GLY A 44 14.17 6.43 5.40
C GLY A 44 14.70 5.73 6.66
N SER A 45 14.29 6.13 7.86
CA SER A 45 14.74 5.53 9.13
C SER A 45 14.44 4.03 9.23
N SER A 46 13.42 3.55 8.52
CA SER A 46 13.06 2.13 8.47
C SER A 46 14.10 1.23 7.77
N ALA A 47 15.03 1.80 7.01
CA ALA A 47 16.05 1.05 6.29
C ALA A 47 17.22 0.56 7.18
N LEU A 48 17.35 1.09 8.40
CA LEU A 48 18.47 0.81 9.30
C LEU A 48 18.44 -0.59 9.92
N LYS A 49 17.25 -1.16 10.15
CA LYS A 49 17.08 -2.46 10.81
C LYS A 49 16.26 -3.40 9.94
N LYS A 50 16.58 -4.72 10.00
CA LYS A 50 15.77 -5.77 9.37
C LYS A 50 14.35 -5.74 9.94
N PHE A 51 13.37 -6.00 9.09
CA PHE A 51 11.93 -6.05 9.40
C PHE A 51 11.29 -4.73 9.87
N ASN A 52 12.06 -3.67 10.10
CA ASN A 52 11.54 -2.37 10.52
C ASN A 52 10.53 -1.74 9.51
N LYS A 53 10.49 -2.29 8.31
CA LYS A 53 9.51 -1.94 7.29
C LYS A 53 8.06 -2.24 7.74
N ALA A 54 7.85 -3.21 8.62
CA ALA A 54 6.54 -3.53 9.18
C ALA A 54 5.98 -2.38 10.04
N GLU A 55 6.84 -1.59 10.69
CA GLU A 55 6.45 -0.46 11.52
C GLU A 55 6.07 0.79 10.71
N VAL A 56 6.44 0.83 9.42
CA VAL A 56 6.10 1.94 8.52
C VAL A 56 4.61 1.95 8.24
N ASN A 57 3.98 3.12 8.39
CA ASN A 57 2.55 3.29 8.10
C ASN A 57 2.23 2.77 6.69
N ILE A 58 1.13 2.03 6.56
CA ILE A 58 0.72 1.36 5.31
C ILE A 58 0.53 2.36 4.16
N VAL A 59 0.06 3.55 4.45
CA VAL A 59 -0.12 4.62 3.45
C VAL A 59 1.21 5.11 2.90
N GLU A 60 2.25 5.21 3.74
CA GLU A 60 3.59 5.53 3.29
C GLU A 60 4.17 4.41 2.42
N ARG A 61 3.91 3.14 2.78
CA ARG A 61 4.35 1.99 1.97
C ARG A 61 3.70 2.01 0.58
N LEU A 62 2.40 2.31 0.50
CA LEU A 62 1.70 2.50 -0.78
C LEU A 62 2.34 3.62 -1.60
N ALA A 63 2.55 4.79 -1.02
CA ALA A 63 3.19 5.92 -1.70
C ALA A 63 4.60 5.56 -2.21
N ASN A 64 5.38 4.84 -1.41
CA ASN A 64 6.71 4.38 -1.81
C ASN A 64 6.65 3.41 -3.00
N LYS A 65 5.63 2.54 -3.10
CA LYS A 65 5.43 1.66 -4.26
C LYS A 65 5.01 2.43 -5.51
N LEU A 66 4.14 3.41 -5.36
CA LEU A 66 3.72 4.27 -6.46
C LEU A 66 4.86 5.16 -7.03
N MET A 67 5.92 5.41 -6.27
CA MET A 67 7.09 6.12 -6.81
C MET A 67 7.82 5.38 -7.93
N HIS A 68 7.63 4.08 -8.07
CA HIS A 68 8.15 3.27 -9.18
C HIS A 68 7.23 3.33 -10.43
N PHE A 69 6.74 4.49 -10.77
CA PHE A 69 5.83 4.70 -11.88
C PHE A 69 6.59 4.89 -13.20
N GLY A 70 6.27 4.06 -14.21
CA GLY A 70 6.88 4.08 -15.54
C GLY A 70 6.61 2.79 -16.30
N LYS A 71 7.01 2.67 -17.56
CA LYS A 71 6.82 1.44 -18.34
C LYS A 71 7.52 0.25 -17.67
N LYS A 72 6.81 -0.89 -17.59
CA LYS A 72 7.28 -2.12 -16.93
C LYS A 72 8.65 -2.60 -17.42
N TYR A 73 8.93 -2.43 -18.69
CA TYR A 73 10.14 -2.95 -19.36
C TYR A 73 11.15 -1.87 -19.76
N ALA A 74 10.88 -0.60 -19.51
CA ALA A 74 11.79 0.47 -19.89
C ALA A 74 12.54 0.98 -18.66
N LYS A 75 13.88 0.93 -18.71
CA LYS A 75 14.74 1.55 -17.71
C LYS A 75 14.49 3.06 -17.73
N ASN A 76 14.38 3.69 -16.57
CA ASN A 76 14.33 5.15 -16.39
C ASN A 76 13.12 5.91 -16.96
N THR A 77 11.97 5.28 -17.19
CA THR A 77 10.76 5.95 -17.67
C THR A 77 9.86 6.52 -16.58
N GLY A 78 10.20 6.34 -15.33
CA GLY A 78 9.39 6.79 -14.20
C GLY A 78 9.49 8.30 -13.95
N ARG A 79 8.46 9.06 -14.31
CA ARG A 79 8.35 10.50 -13.95
C ARG A 79 8.12 10.73 -12.46
N MET A 80 7.78 9.68 -11.70
CA MET A 80 7.47 9.73 -10.26
C MET A 80 8.65 9.30 -9.38
N GLY A 81 9.74 8.82 -9.96
CA GLY A 81 10.92 8.37 -9.23
C GLY A 81 11.46 9.47 -8.29
N GLY A 82 11.57 9.15 -6.99
CA GLY A 82 12.05 10.07 -5.97
C GLY A 82 11.09 11.20 -5.57
N LYS A 83 9.93 11.35 -6.21
CA LYS A 83 8.99 12.45 -5.96
C LYS A 83 7.93 12.07 -4.92
N LYS A 84 8.35 11.80 -3.69
CA LYS A 84 7.46 11.33 -2.63
C LYS A 84 6.32 12.30 -2.31
N ALA A 85 6.59 13.59 -2.25
CA ALA A 85 5.57 14.61 -1.98
C ALA A 85 4.44 14.56 -3.03
N ARG A 86 4.79 14.44 -4.32
CA ARG A 86 3.81 14.31 -5.40
C ARG A 86 2.99 13.02 -5.26
N THR A 87 3.65 11.91 -4.98
CA THR A 87 2.97 10.63 -4.77
C THR A 87 2.02 10.65 -3.58
N MET A 88 2.42 11.31 -2.48
CA MET A 88 1.55 11.50 -1.32
C MET A 88 0.31 12.35 -1.65
N ASN A 89 0.45 13.37 -2.49
CA ASN A 89 -0.70 14.14 -2.96
C ASN A 89 -1.65 13.31 -3.82
N VAL A 90 -1.11 12.44 -4.70
CA VAL A 90 -1.91 11.47 -5.46
C VAL A 90 -2.69 10.54 -4.53
N VAL A 91 -2.05 9.97 -3.51
CA VAL A 91 -2.72 9.10 -2.53
C VAL A 91 -3.80 9.86 -1.76
N LYS A 92 -3.51 11.12 -1.35
CA LYS A 92 -4.49 11.95 -0.66
C LYS A 92 -5.71 12.23 -1.54
N ALA A 93 -5.52 12.62 -2.80
CA ALA A 93 -6.61 12.87 -3.74
C ALA A 93 -7.41 11.59 -4.03
N ALA A 94 -6.75 10.44 -4.20
CA ALA A 94 -7.43 9.15 -4.36
C ALA A 94 -8.30 8.81 -3.14
N PHE A 95 -7.83 9.05 -1.93
CA PHE A 95 -8.61 8.83 -0.71
C PHE A 95 -9.84 9.76 -0.63
N GLU A 96 -9.72 11.00 -1.09
CA GLU A 96 -10.87 11.91 -1.19
C GLU A 96 -11.91 11.37 -2.19
N ILE A 97 -11.48 10.87 -3.34
CA ILE A 97 -12.37 10.25 -4.34
C ILE A 97 -13.05 8.99 -3.77
N ILE A 98 -12.31 8.14 -3.07
CA ILE A 98 -12.87 6.94 -2.41
C ILE A 98 -13.94 7.34 -1.40
N HIS A 99 -13.64 8.32 -0.55
CA HIS A 99 -14.60 8.80 0.45
C HIS A 99 -15.88 9.35 -0.19
N LEU A 100 -15.74 10.13 -1.26
CA LEU A 100 -16.89 10.67 -2.01
C LEU A 100 -17.73 9.57 -2.68
N LYS A 101 -17.09 8.53 -3.22
CA LYS A 101 -17.79 7.44 -3.92
C LYS A 101 -18.46 6.44 -2.96
N THR A 102 -17.82 6.13 -1.83
CA THR A 102 -18.24 5.03 -0.94
C THR A 102 -18.83 5.49 0.39
N GLY A 103 -18.57 6.74 0.81
CA GLY A 103 -18.95 7.25 2.13
C GLY A 103 -18.19 6.61 3.31
N LYS A 104 -17.30 5.64 3.05
CA LYS A 104 -16.54 4.91 4.06
C LYS A 104 -15.17 5.53 4.31
N ASN A 105 -14.50 5.06 5.37
CA ASN A 105 -13.11 5.43 5.64
C ASN A 105 -12.19 4.83 4.54
N PRO A 106 -11.46 5.65 3.77
CA PRO A 106 -10.61 5.15 2.69
C PRO A 106 -9.48 4.24 3.18
N ILE A 107 -9.08 4.35 4.45
CA ILE A 107 -8.05 3.49 5.03
C ILE A 107 -8.58 2.07 5.24
N GLU A 108 -9.84 1.93 5.64
CA GLU A 108 -10.50 0.62 5.73
C GLU A 108 -10.54 -0.07 4.36
N ILE A 109 -10.89 0.69 3.31
CA ILE A 109 -10.91 0.18 1.93
C ILE A 109 -9.50 -0.23 1.48
N LEU A 110 -8.49 0.56 1.81
CA LEU A 110 -7.09 0.21 1.52
C LEU A 110 -6.68 -1.09 2.22
N VAL A 111 -6.99 -1.25 3.50
CA VAL A 111 -6.65 -2.47 4.25
C VAL A 111 -7.36 -3.68 3.64
N ARG A 112 -8.64 -3.60 3.33
CA ARG A 112 -9.39 -4.67 2.66
C ARG A 112 -8.83 -5.01 1.29
N ALA A 113 -8.50 -4.00 0.49
CA ALA A 113 -7.86 -4.20 -0.81
C ALA A 113 -6.53 -4.95 -0.68
N ILE A 114 -5.73 -4.66 0.34
CA ILE A 114 -4.48 -5.38 0.61
C ILE A 114 -4.76 -6.82 1.06
N GLU A 115 -5.73 -7.05 1.92
CA GLU A 115 -6.11 -8.40 2.37
C GLU A 115 -6.52 -9.28 1.20
N HIS A 116 -7.39 -8.80 0.30
CA HIS A 116 -7.86 -9.55 -0.86
C HIS A 116 -6.79 -9.73 -1.94
N SER A 117 -5.91 -8.75 -2.12
CA SER A 117 -4.82 -8.81 -3.12
C SER A 117 -3.58 -9.55 -2.64
N SER A 118 -3.51 -9.97 -1.38
CA SER A 118 -2.32 -10.59 -0.81
C SER A 118 -2.28 -12.10 -1.09
N PRO A 119 -1.31 -12.62 -1.86
CA PRO A 119 -1.20 -14.05 -2.13
C PRO A 119 -0.71 -14.80 -0.90
N ASN A 120 -1.30 -15.97 -0.61
CA ASN A 120 -0.86 -16.87 0.44
C ASN A 120 0.34 -17.71 0.01
N GLU A 121 0.33 -18.13 -1.25
CA GLU A 121 1.33 -19.00 -1.85
C GLU A 121 1.97 -18.35 -3.07
N ASP A 122 3.21 -18.74 -3.35
CA ASP A 122 3.97 -18.31 -4.54
C ASP A 122 4.73 -19.51 -5.09
N THR A 123 5.00 -19.55 -6.38
CA THR A 123 5.74 -20.64 -7.00
C THR A 123 7.24 -20.37 -6.99
N THR A 124 8.00 -21.35 -6.53
CA THR A 124 9.46 -21.32 -6.55
C THR A 124 9.99 -22.37 -7.53
N ARG A 125 11.00 -22.01 -8.29
CA ARG A 125 11.71 -22.91 -9.19
C ARG A 125 12.85 -23.58 -8.44
N ILE A 126 12.75 -24.89 -8.26
CA ILE A 126 13.80 -25.73 -7.69
C ILE A 126 14.43 -26.56 -8.82
N VAL A 127 15.76 -26.54 -8.92
CA VAL A 127 16.49 -27.34 -9.91
C VAL A 127 17.07 -28.57 -9.20
N TYR A 128 16.64 -29.75 -9.60
CA TYR A 128 17.14 -31.01 -9.11
C TYR A 128 17.54 -31.92 -10.27
N GLY A 129 18.79 -32.41 -10.27
CA GLY A 129 19.30 -33.28 -11.35
C GLY A 129 19.24 -32.67 -12.75
N GLY A 130 19.38 -31.35 -12.89
CA GLY A 130 19.29 -30.65 -14.19
C GLY A 130 17.87 -30.34 -14.66
N THR A 131 16.85 -30.88 -13.97
CA THR A 131 15.42 -30.63 -14.29
C THR A 131 14.85 -29.57 -13.35
N ALA A 132 14.07 -28.62 -13.89
CA ALA A 132 13.45 -27.56 -13.10
C ALA A 132 12.01 -27.95 -12.72
N TYR A 133 11.73 -27.92 -11.42
CA TYR A 133 10.41 -28.17 -10.86
C TYR A 133 9.85 -26.86 -10.27
N HIS A 134 8.58 -26.60 -10.53
CA HIS A 134 7.85 -25.51 -9.91
C HIS A 134 7.09 -26.02 -8.70
N VAL A 135 7.48 -25.58 -7.50
CA VAL A 135 6.87 -26.00 -6.24
C VAL A 135 6.19 -24.78 -5.60
N SER A 136 4.97 -24.99 -5.08
CA SER A 136 4.26 -23.97 -4.29
C SER A 136 4.89 -23.87 -2.92
N VAL A 137 5.10 -22.64 -2.45
CA VAL A 137 5.65 -22.34 -1.12
C VAL A 137 4.87 -21.22 -0.47
N ASP A 138 4.71 -21.29 0.85
CA ASP A 138 4.04 -20.25 1.62
C ASP A 138 4.84 -18.94 1.59
N VAL A 139 4.11 -17.83 1.46
CA VAL A 139 4.68 -16.50 1.42
C VAL A 139 4.69 -15.87 2.82
N SER A 140 5.83 -15.33 3.24
CA SER A 140 5.91 -14.63 4.53
C SER A 140 4.97 -13.42 4.57
N PRO A 141 4.35 -13.10 5.73
CA PRO A 141 3.39 -12.01 5.85
C PRO A 141 3.88 -10.65 5.34
N LEU A 142 5.15 -10.32 5.60
CA LEU A 142 5.75 -9.09 5.12
C LEU A 142 5.82 -9.03 3.59
N ARG A 143 6.16 -10.16 2.95
CA ARG A 143 6.20 -10.28 1.48
C ARG A 143 4.80 -10.25 0.88
N ARG A 144 3.79 -10.84 1.54
CA ARG A 144 2.39 -10.80 1.11
C ARG A 144 1.91 -9.35 0.94
N VAL A 145 2.12 -8.50 1.96
CA VAL A 145 1.77 -7.07 1.89
C VAL A 145 2.56 -6.35 0.80
N ASP A 146 3.85 -6.66 0.64
CA ASP A 146 4.67 -6.05 -0.41
C ASP A 146 4.20 -6.42 -1.82
N LEU A 147 3.77 -7.66 -2.03
CA LEU A 147 3.22 -8.13 -3.31
C LEU A 147 1.86 -7.48 -3.60
N ALA A 148 0.96 -7.43 -2.61
CA ALA A 148 -0.33 -6.76 -2.76
C ALA A 148 -0.18 -5.29 -3.17
N LEU A 149 0.65 -4.54 -2.46
CA LEU A 149 0.94 -3.14 -2.80
C LEU A 149 1.58 -2.99 -4.18
N ARG A 150 2.40 -3.96 -4.59
CA ARG A 150 3.01 -3.98 -5.92
C ARG A 150 1.95 -4.22 -7.00
N PHE A 151 1.08 -5.19 -6.83
CA PHE A 151 0.02 -5.50 -7.81
C PHE A 151 -0.92 -4.31 -7.99
N ILE A 152 -1.37 -3.69 -6.90
CA ILE A 152 -2.19 -2.47 -6.96
C ILE A 152 -1.45 -1.36 -7.70
N SER A 153 -0.18 -1.09 -7.34
CA SER A 153 0.59 -0.01 -7.97
C SER A 153 0.90 -0.27 -9.45
N ASP A 154 1.18 -1.52 -9.84
CA ASP A 154 1.42 -1.89 -11.23
C ASP A 154 0.12 -1.81 -12.06
N GLY A 155 -1.03 -2.21 -11.49
CA GLY A 155 -2.34 -2.04 -12.12
C GLY A 155 -2.68 -0.57 -12.40
N VAL A 156 -2.53 0.28 -11.40
CA VAL A 156 -2.75 1.74 -11.54
C VAL A 156 -1.84 2.34 -12.62
N LYS A 157 -0.59 1.92 -12.67
CA LYS A 157 0.40 2.36 -13.64
C LYS A 157 0.03 1.97 -15.08
N GLU A 158 -0.37 0.71 -15.28
CA GLU A 158 -0.76 0.22 -16.60
C GLU A 158 -2.06 0.89 -17.07
N SER A 159 -3.02 1.06 -16.18
CA SER A 159 -4.31 1.70 -16.50
C SER A 159 -4.19 3.20 -16.79
N SER A 160 -3.33 3.92 -16.06
CA SER A 160 -3.19 5.38 -16.24
C SER A 160 -2.29 5.77 -17.42
N PHE A 161 -1.59 4.80 -18.03
CA PHE A 161 -0.70 5.09 -19.15
C PHE A 161 -1.49 5.36 -20.44
N SER A 162 -1.30 6.53 -21.04
CA SER A 162 -1.98 6.99 -22.26
C SER A 162 -3.51 7.05 -22.18
N ASN A 163 -4.07 7.13 -20.99
CA ASN A 163 -5.50 7.26 -20.75
C ASN A 163 -5.88 8.68 -20.27
N PRO A 164 -7.11 9.16 -20.56
CA PRO A 164 -7.56 10.49 -20.17
C PRO A 164 -7.79 10.66 -18.67
N LYS A 165 -8.12 9.57 -17.94
CA LYS A 165 -8.31 9.61 -16.50
C LYS A 165 -6.98 9.83 -15.76
N SER A 166 -7.04 10.52 -14.63
CA SER A 166 -5.89 10.78 -13.79
C SER A 166 -5.44 9.54 -13.01
N MET A 167 -4.19 9.54 -12.55
CA MET A 167 -3.65 8.46 -11.72
C MET A 167 -4.40 8.30 -10.40
N GLU A 168 -4.89 9.39 -9.84
CA GLU A 168 -5.67 9.43 -8.61
C GLU A 168 -7.01 8.69 -8.77
N GLU A 169 -7.67 8.89 -9.92
CA GLU A 169 -8.93 8.23 -10.24
C GLU A 169 -8.74 6.72 -10.41
N TYR A 170 -7.73 6.30 -11.17
CA TYR A 170 -7.41 4.89 -11.31
C TYR A 170 -7.02 4.23 -10.00
N LEU A 171 -6.23 4.91 -9.16
CA LEU A 171 -5.90 4.39 -7.83
C LEU A 171 -7.16 4.19 -6.98
N ALA A 172 -8.09 5.13 -7.01
CA ALA A 172 -9.34 5.00 -6.30
C ALA A 172 -10.20 3.85 -6.84
N GLU A 173 -10.33 3.71 -8.15
CA GLU A 173 -11.07 2.62 -8.79
C GLU A 173 -10.49 1.25 -8.45
N HIS A 174 -9.18 1.06 -8.60
CA HIS A 174 -8.52 -0.20 -8.28
C HIS A 174 -8.62 -0.57 -6.79
N LEU A 175 -8.53 0.41 -5.88
CA LEU A 175 -8.71 0.13 -4.45
C LEU A 175 -10.14 -0.26 -4.11
N ILE A 176 -11.15 0.34 -4.74
CA ILE A 176 -12.55 -0.01 -4.53
C ILE A 176 -12.84 -1.41 -5.08
N SER A 177 -12.42 -1.73 -6.31
CA SER A 177 -12.61 -3.05 -6.91
C SER A 177 -11.89 -4.14 -6.10
N ALA A 178 -10.63 -3.93 -5.74
CA ALA A 178 -9.89 -4.89 -4.92
C ALA A 178 -10.50 -5.08 -3.52
N ALA A 179 -11.09 -4.04 -2.92
CA ALA A 179 -11.79 -4.16 -1.65
C ALA A 179 -13.15 -4.89 -1.77
N ALA A 180 -13.80 -4.80 -2.93
CA ALA A 180 -15.01 -5.55 -3.25
C ALA A 180 -14.74 -7.01 -3.64
N ASN A 181 -13.49 -7.35 -3.95
CA ASN A 181 -13.04 -8.65 -4.46
C ASN A 181 -13.60 -8.96 -5.87
N ASP A 182 -13.69 -7.91 -6.69
CA ASP A 182 -14.09 -7.94 -8.11
C ASP A 182 -12.85 -8.05 -9.03
#